data_bb373ebca77b70660a636293f3682774
#
_entry.id   bb373ebca77b70660a636293f3682774
#
_cell.length_a   1.000
_cell.length_b   1.000
_cell.length_c   1.000
_cell.angle_alpha   90.00
_cell.angle_beta   90.00
_cell.angle_gamma   90.00
#
_symmetry.space_group_name_H-M   'P 1'
#
loop_
_entity.id
_entity.type
_entity.pdbx_description
1 polymer ?
#
loop_
_entity_poly.entity_id
_entity_poly.type
_entity_poly.pdbx_seq_one_letter_code
_entity_poly.pdbx_strand_id
1 'polypeptide(L)'
;MLDGPELSEDEWRQCLDYVSDAVSPGGYVVASGSLPPGVPDDFYARVVVLAREGGARCVVDSTGPGLAAALAEGTFLVAPSLRELQAHVGAELDDEESRFAAAAELVAAGAAEYVALTLGADGALLASREGGYRLPAPAVEAVSSVGAGDSFLAGFVLRMAQGRSVEDAFRTAVAAGSAAVTTPASELCGRADVERLEAELPTRAGRKSL
;
A
#
# COMPACT_ATOMS: atom_id res chain seq x y z
N MET A 1 -0.81 -1.09 -20.41
CA MET A 1 -0.74 -2.29 -19.53
C MET A 1 -1.37 -3.41 -20.35
N LEU A 2 -0.81 -4.58 -20.41
CA LEU A 2 -1.49 -5.73 -21.06
C LEU A 2 -2.49 -6.26 -20.04
N ASP A 3 -3.74 -6.42 -20.48
CA ASP A 3 -4.74 -7.08 -19.65
C ASP A 3 -4.31 -8.53 -19.40
N GLY A 4 -4.51 -9.01 -18.19
CA GLY A 4 -4.28 -10.42 -17.85
C GLY A 4 -5.24 -11.35 -18.62
N PRO A 5 -5.06 -12.67 -18.51
CA PRO A 5 -6.04 -13.62 -19.05
C PRO A 5 -7.39 -13.42 -18.36
N GLU A 6 -8.47 -13.66 -19.11
CA GLU A 6 -9.81 -13.70 -18.53
C GLU A 6 -9.93 -14.89 -17.58
N LEU A 7 -10.43 -14.66 -16.36
CA LEU A 7 -10.71 -15.72 -15.39
C LEU A 7 -12.19 -16.09 -15.38
N SER A 8 -12.45 -17.38 -15.37
CA SER A 8 -13.80 -17.91 -15.16
C SER A 8 -14.25 -17.73 -13.69
N GLU A 9 -15.55 -17.89 -13.47
CA GLU A 9 -16.12 -17.82 -12.11
C GLU A 9 -15.52 -18.87 -11.17
N ASP A 10 -15.28 -20.07 -11.65
CA ASP A 10 -14.68 -21.15 -10.85
C ASP A 10 -13.23 -20.82 -10.47
N GLU A 11 -12.45 -20.22 -11.36
CA GLU A 11 -11.06 -19.88 -11.10
C GLU A 11 -10.91 -18.79 -10.05
N TRP A 12 -11.65 -17.67 -10.17
CA TRP A 12 -11.52 -16.62 -9.14
C TRP A 12 -12.15 -17.02 -7.79
N ARG A 13 -13.20 -17.88 -7.78
CA ARG A 13 -13.71 -18.47 -6.55
C ARG A 13 -12.69 -19.37 -5.88
N GLN A 14 -11.99 -20.19 -6.64
CA GLN A 14 -10.92 -21.02 -6.13
C GLN A 14 -9.78 -20.18 -5.53
N CYS A 15 -9.47 -19.00 -6.09
CA CYS A 15 -8.54 -18.07 -5.47
C CYS A 15 -9.01 -17.61 -4.07
N LEU A 16 -10.30 -17.31 -3.89
CA LEU A 16 -10.85 -16.95 -2.58
C LEU A 16 -10.77 -18.12 -1.59
N ASP A 17 -11.03 -19.36 -2.03
CA ASP A 17 -10.89 -20.56 -1.21
C ASP A 17 -9.44 -20.72 -0.73
N TYR A 18 -8.45 -20.54 -1.62
CA TYR A 18 -7.03 -20.57 -1.23
C TYR A 18 -6.66 -19.45 -0.24
N VAL A 19 -7.21 -18.24 -0.41
CA VAL A 19 -7.00 -17.16 0.56
C VAL A 19 -7.58 -17.55 1.90
N SER A 20 -8.81 -18.07 1.95
CA SER A 20 -9.49 -18.52 3.16
C SER A 20 -8.68 -19.59 3.90
N ASP A 21 -8.13 -20.58 3.19
CA ASP A 21 -7.33 -21.65 3.75
C ASP A 21 -5.96 -21.18 4.28
N ALA A 22 -5.39 -20.14 3.66
CA ALA A 22 -4.06 -19.62 4.01
C ALA A 22 -4.09 -18.57 5.13
N VAL A 23 -5.23 -17.93 5.36
CA VAL A 23 -5.37 -16.88 6.38
C VAL A 23 -5.10 -17.46 7.77
N SER A 24 -4.31 -16.74 8.57
CA SER A 24 -4.00 -17.12 9.95
C SER A 24 -4.08 -15.93 10.89
N PRO A 25 -4.53 -16.12 12.15
CA PRO A 25 -4.66 -15.03 13.11
C PRO A 25 -3.33 -14.28 13.33
N GLY A 26 -3.42 -12.95 13.30
CA GLY A 26 -2.25 -12.06 13.40
C GLY A 26 -1.41 -11.96 12.15
N GLY A 27 -1.74 -12.69 11.08
CA GLY A 27 -1.07 -12.64 9.78
C GLY A 27 -1.44 -11.41 8.95
N TYR A 28 -0.86 -11.33 7.76
CA TYR A 28 -1.15 -10.31 6.77
C TYR A 28 -1.53 -10.97 5.45
N VAL A 29 -2.60 -10.46 4.82
CA VAL A 29 -2.96 -10.75 3.43
C VAL A 29 -2.65 -9.52 2.62
N VAL A 30 -1.82 -9.64 1.59
CA VAL A 30 -1.49 -8.55 0.68
C VAL A 30 -2.12 -8.84 -0.67
N ALA A 31 -3.02 -7.97 -1.11
CA ALA A 31 -3.68 -8.02 -2.40
C ALA A 31 -3.19 -6.83 -3.24
N SER A 32 -2.39 -7.11 -4.27
CA SER A 32 -1.78 -6.08 -5.13
C SER A 32 -2.11 -6.33 -6.59
N GLY A 33 -2.27 -5.25 -7.33
CA GLY A 33 -2.51 -5.22 -8.77
C GLY A 33 -3.97 -4.95 -9.17
N SER A 34 -4.18 -4.83 -10.48
CA SER A 34 -5.52 -4.69 -11.07
C SER A 34 -6.18 -6.06 -11.21
N LEU A 35 -7.50 -6.08 -11.05
CA LEU A 35 -8.29 -7.30 -11.29
C LEU A 35 -8.26 -7.65 -12.78
N PRO A 36 -7.99 -8.93 -13.15
CA PRO A 36 -8.06 -9.36 -14.54
C PRO A 36 -9.52 -9.43 -15.02
N PRO A 37 -9.75 -9.47 -16.36
CA PRO A 37 -11.08 -9.66 -16.92
C PRO A 37 -11.78 -10.89 -16.36
N GLY A 38 -13.11 -10.82 -16.17
CA GLY A 38 -13.92 -11.90 -15.60
C GLY A 38 -13.98 -11.95 -14.08
N VAL A 39 -13.07 -11.24 -13.38
CA VAL A 39 -13.10 -11.10 -11.92
C VAL A 39 -14.04 -9.95 -11.53
N PRO A 40 -14.99 -10.17 -10.60
CA PRO A 40 -15.92 -9.12 -10.18
C PRO A 40 -15.23 -8.00 -9.39
N ASP A 41 -15.72 -6.78 -9.51
CA ASP A 41 -15.16 -5.59 -8.87
C ASP A 41 -15.09 -5.72 -7.33
N ASP A 42 -15.94 -6.54 -6.72
CA ASP A 42 -15.96 -6.79 -5.28
C ASP A 42 -14.98 -7.87 -4.80
N PHE A 43 -14.12 -8.38 -5.70
CA PHE A 43 -13.18 -9.46 -5.35
C PHE A 43 -12.28 -9.08 -4.16
N TYR A 44 -11.67 -7.90 -4.18
CA TYR A 44 -10.83 -7.45 -3.08
C TYR A 44 -11.62 -7.16 -1.79
N ALA A 45 -12.87 -6.74 -1.90
CA ALA A 45 -13.75 -6.63 -0.73
C ALA A 45 -13.94 -8.01 -0.06
N ARG A 46 -14.14 -9.07 -0.85
CA ARG A 46 -14.25 -10.45 -0.32
C ARG A 46 -12.94 -10.90 0.32
N VAL A 47 -11.78 -10.57 -0.27
CA VAL A 47 -10.47 -10.85 0.35
C VAL A 47 -10.33 -10.15 1.70
N VAL A 48 -10.76 -8.88 1.80
CA VAL A 48 -10.76 -8.12 3.07
C VAL A 48 -11.62 -8.81 4.12
N VAL A 49 -12.83 -9.26 3.75
CA VAL A 49 -13.74 -9.97 4.65
C VAL A 49 -13.10 -11.28 5.14
N LEU A 50 -12.57 -12.11 4.23
CA LEU A 50 -11.90 -13.37 4.57
C LEU A 50 -10.71 -13.16 5.51
N ALA A 51 -9.87 -12.15 5.24
CA ALA A 51 -8.75 -11.81 6.10
C ALA A 51 -9.23 -11.44 7.51
N ARG A 52 -10.24 -10.58 7.61
CA ARG A 52 -10.84 -10.15 8.89
C ARG A 52 -11.45 -11.32 9.67
N GLU A 53 -12.21 -12.19 9.02
CA GLU A 53 -12.82 -13.39 9.64
C GLU A 53 -11.77 -14.37 10.14
N GLY A 54 -10.66 -14.51 9.42
CA GLY A 54 -9.52 -15.34 9.82
C GLY A 54 -8.57 -14.66 10.82
N GLY A 55 -8.88 -13.43 11.29
CA GLY A 55 -8.07 -12.69 12.26
C GLY A 55 -6.77 -12.12 11.70
N ALA A 56 -6.65 -11.98 10.37
CA ALA A 56 -5.52 -11.34 9.70
C ALA A 56 -5.83 -9.90 9.29
N ARG A 57 -4.77 -9.15 8.98
CA ARG A 57 -4.82 -7.78 8.46
C ARG A 57 -4.73 -7.79 6.94
N CYS A 58 -5.66 -7.10 6.28
CA CYS A 58 -5.64 -7.00 4.82
C CYS A 58 -4.99 -5.70 4.37
N VAL A 59 -4.02 -5.82 3.47
CA VAL A 59 -3.32 -4.72 2.78
C VAL A 59 -3.73 -4.76 1.32
N VAL A 60 -4.21 -3.62 0.79
CA VAL A 60 -4.68 -3.54 -0.59
C VAL A 60 -3.90 -2.48 -1.35
N ASP A 61 -3.35 -2.85 -2.49
CA ASP A 61 -2.72 -1.98 -3.47
C ASP A 61 -3.37 -2.20 -4.83
N SER A 62 -4.40 -1.43 -5.11
CA SER A 62 -5.20 -1.57 -6.33
C SER A 62 -5.78 -0.23 -6.76
N THR A 63 -6.51 -0.24 -7.86
CA THR A 63 -7.10 0.96 -8.46
C THR A 63 -8.57 0.74 -8.81
N GLY A 64 -9.27 1.85 -9.08
CA GLY A 64 -10.63 1.82 -9.64
C GLY A 64 -11.67 1.13 -8.75
N PRO A 65 -12.63 0.41 -9.37
CA PRO A 65 -13.74 -0.21 -8.63
C PRO A 65 -13.30 -1.22 -7.58
N GLY A 66 -12.24 -2.00 -7.85
CA GLY A 66 -11.70 -3.00 -6.91
C GLY A 66 -11.17 -2.37 -5.62
N LEU A 67 -10.45 -1.24 -5.74
CA LEU A 67 -10.01 -0.48 -4.56
C LEU A 67 -11.21 0.11 -3.81
N ALA A 68 -12.16 0.72 -4.52
CA ALA A 68 -13.34 1.32 -3.88
C ALA A 68 -14.15 0.28 -3.09
N ALA A 69 -14.34 -0.92 -3.64
CA ALA A 69 -15.02 -2.02 -2.96
C ALA A 69 -14.26 -2.49 -1.71
N ALA A 70 -12.92 -2.61 -1.79
CA ALA A 70 -12.10 -2.99 -0.64
C ALA A 70 -12.15 -1.94 0.48
N LEU A 71 -12.08 -0.65 0.13
CA LEU A 71 -12.18 0.45 1.09
C LEU A 71 -13.55 0.51 1.80
N ALA A 72 -14.62 0.12 1.12
CA ALA A 72 -15.95 0.03 1.73
C ALA A 72 -16.02 -1.01 2.87
N GLU A 73 -15.20 -2.07 2.81
CA GLU A 73 -15.12 -3.09 3.85
C GLU A 73 -14.17 -2.72 5.01
N GLY A 74 -13.29 -1.74 4.81
CA GLY A 74 -12.29 -1.32 5.79
C GLY A 74 -11.03 -2.20 5.76
N THR A 75 -9.94 -1.65 5.26
CA THR A 75 -8.65 -2.33 5.14
C THR A 75 -7.69 -1.97 6.28
N PHE A 76 -6.64 -2.75 6.49
CA PHE A 76 -5.56 -2.38 7.40
C PHE A 76 -4.68 -1.27 6.80
N LEU A 77 -4.26 -1.43 5.55
CA LEU A 77 -3.40 -0.48 4.85
C LEU A 77 -3.79 -0.41 3.38
N VAL A 78 -3.81 0.80 2.85
CA VAL A 78 -3.77 1.07 1.41
C VAL A 78 -2.59 1.98 1.09
N ALA A 79 -1.98 1.78 -0.09
CA ALA A 79 -0.82 2.57 -0.51
C ALA A 79 -1.01 3.22 -1.89
N PRO A 80 -2.02 4.08 -2.07
CA PRO A 80 -2.27 4.71 -3.36
C PRO A 80 -1.13 5.66 -3.75
N SER A 81 -0.91 5.78 -5.05
CA SER A 81 -0.20 6.93 -5.62
C SER A 81 -1.09 8.18 -5.54
N LEU A 82 -0.48 9.37 -5.71
CA LEU A 82 -1.24 10.62 -5.75
C LEU A 82 -2.34 10.58 -6.81
N ARG A 83 -2.04 10.06 -7.99
CA ARG A 83 -3.00 9.95 -9.10
C ARG A 83 -4.19 9.04 -8.74
N GLU A 84 -3.95 7.94 -8.06
CA GLU A 84 -4.98 6.99 -7.64
C GLU A 84 -5.87 7.58 -6.54
N LEU A 85 -5.28 8.29 -5.58
CA LEU A 85 -6.04 8.98 -4.54
C LEU A 85 -6.91 10.08 -5.16
N GLN A 86 -6.36 10.93 -6.04
CA GLN A 86 -7.11 11.94 -6.78
C GLN A 86 -8.27 11.35 -7.57
N ALA A 87 -8.04 10.24 -8.28
CA ALA A 87 -9.09 9.54 -9.01
C ALA A 87 -10.18 8.98 -8.09
N HIS A 88 -9.81 8.49 -6.90
CA HIS A 88 -10.74 7.95 -5.91
C HIS A 88 -11.61 9.05 -5.28
N VAL A 89 -11.00 10.17 -4.88
CA VAL A 89 -11.73 11.29 -4.25
C VAL A 89 -12.43 12.21 -5.27
N GLY A 90 -12.09 12.10 -6.55
CA GLY A 90 -12.67 12.92 -7.62
C GLY A 90 -12.23 14.38 -7.59
N ALA A 91 -11.07 14.69 -7.03
CA ALA A 91 -10.56 16.05 -6.86
C ALA A 91 -9.03 16.12 -7.08
N GLU A 92 -8.55 17.28 -7.54
CA GLU A 92 -7.12 17.57 -7.56
C GLU A 92 -6.60 17.83 -6.14
N LEU A 93 -5.40 17.35 -5.85
CA LEU A 93 -4.72 17.47 -4.55
C LEU A 93 -3.37 18.18 -4.77
N ASP A 94 -3.41 19.49 -4.90
CA ASP A 94 -2.28 20.28 -5.39
C ASP A 94 -1.17 20.47 -4.36
N ASP A 95 -1.54 20.50 -3.08
CA ASP A 95 -0.61 20.75 -1.98
C ASP A 95 -0.58 19.60 -0.96
N GLU A 96 0.36 19.68 -0.04
CA GLU A 96 0.54 18.66 0.99
C GLU A 96 -0.64 18.60 1.97
N GLU A 97 -1.31 19.73 2.23
CA GLU A 97 -2.43 19.81 3.15
C GLU A 97 -3.66 19.07 2.58
N SER A 98 -4.01 19.34 1.31
CA SER A 98 -5.11 18.63 0.63
C SER A 98 -4.84 17.13 0.49
N ARG A 99 -3.59 16.73 0.21
CA ARG A 99 -3.16 15.32 0.15
C ARG A 99 -3.33 14.63 1.50
N PHE A 100 -2.88 15.28 2.56
CA PHE A 100 -3.01 14.73 3.91
C PHE A 100 -4.47 14.66 4.35
N ALA A 101 -5.26 15.72 4.10
CA ALA A 101 -6.69 15.75 4.42
C ALA A 101 -7.45 14.61 3.73
N ALA A 102 -7.24 14.41 2.42
CA ALA A 102 -7.87 13.31 1.67
C ALA A 102 -7.50 11.92 2.23
N ALA A 103 -6.23 11.70 2.58
CA ALA A 103 -5.80 10.44 3.21
C ALA A 103 -6.41 10.27 4.61
N ALA A 104 -6.48 11.35 5.39
CA ALA A 104 -7.06 11.35 6.73
C ALA A 104 -8.58 11.13 6.72
N GLU A 105 -9.29 11.62 5.71
CA GLU A 105 -10.74 11.37 5.52
C GLU A 105 -11.03 9.87 5.32
N LEU A 106 -10.21 9.15 4.55
CA LEU A 106 -10.35 7.70 4.41
C LEU A 106 -10.16 6.97 5.75
N VAL A 107 -9.19 7.42 6.54
CA VAL A 107 -8.97 6.87 7.89
C VAL A 107 -10.14 7.19 8.82
N ALA A 108 -10.62 8.43 8.81
CA ALA A 108 -11.75 8.86 9.64
C ALA A 108 -13.06 8.13 9.29
N ALA A 109 -13.29 7.87 8.00
CA ALA A 109 -14.41 7.07 7.50
C ALA A 109 -14.30 5.58 7.87
N GLY A 110 -13.15 5.11 8.37
CA GLY A 110 -12.90 3.70 8.65
C GLY A 110 -12.60 2.85 7.40
N ALA A 111 -12.36 3.50 6.27
CA ALA A 111 -12.03 2.82 5.01
C ALA A 111 -10.65 2.15 5.07
N ALA A 112 -9.72 2.71 5.87
CA ALA A 112 -8.43 2.10 6.16
C ALA A 112 -7.95 2.48 7.56
N GLU A 113 -7.16 1.61 8.22
CA GLU A 113 -6.46 1.98 9.45
C GLU A 113 -5.27 2.90 9.15
N TYR A 114 -4.56 2.62 8.04
CA TYR A 114 -3.45 3.41 7.52
C TYR A 114 -3.64 3.70 6.04
N VAL A 115 -3.36 4.94 5.63
CA VAL A 115 -3.25 5.34 4.22
C VAL A 115 -1.84 5.86 3.98
N ALA A 116 -1.07 5.14 3.18
CA ALA A 116 0.31 5.51 2.83
C ALA A 116 0.36 6.05 1.40
N LEU A 117 0.17 7.35 1.24
CA LEU A 117 0.18 8.03 -0.05
C LEU A 117 1.60 8.14 -0.59
N THR A 118 1.88 7.50 -1.72
CA THR A 118 3.16 7.58 -2.40
C THR A 118 3.22 8.79 -3.35
N LEU A 119 4.32 9.54 -3.30
CA LEU A 119 4.52 10.79 -4.04
C LEU A 119 5.73 10.71 -4.99
N GLY A 120 6.16 9.49 -5.37
CA GLY A 120 7.31 9.29 -6.23
C GLY A 120 8.60 9.86 -5.64
N ALA A 121 9.30 10.70 -6.40
CA ALA A 121 10.55 11.33 -5.97
C ALA A 121 10.38 12.28 -4.76
N ASP A 122 9.16 12.75 -4.50
CA ASP A 122 8.89 13.57 -3.33
C ASP A 122 8.79 12.75 -2.03
N GLY A 123 8.73 11.41 -2.11
CA GLY A 123 8.66 10.51 -0.98
C GLY A 123 7.24 10.03 -0.68
N ALA A 124 6.80 10.06 0.57
CA ALA A 124 5.48 9.56 0.95
C ALA A 124 4.90 10.29 2.17
N LEU A 125 3.59 10.12 2.33
CA LEU A 125 2.80 10.62 3.45
C LEU A 125 2.01 9.44 4.02
N LEU A 126 1.97 9.31 5.34
CA LEU A 126 1.17 8.33 6.04
C LEU A 126 0.11 9.04 6.89
N ALA A 127 -1.15 8.62 6.75
CA ALA A 127 -2.24 9.03 7.62
C ALA A 127 -2.73 7.86 8.50
N SER A 128 -3.06 8.16 9.74
CA SER A 128 -3.65 7.25 10.73
C SER A 128 -4.59 8.02 11.66
N ARG A 129 -5.33 7.33 12.54
CA ARG A 129 -6.18 7.99 13.55
C ARG A 129 -5.40 8.84 14.57
N GLU A 130 -4.12 8.58 14.75
CA GLU A 130 -3.25 9.30 15.70
C GLU A 130 -2.55 10.51 15.05
N GLY A 131 -2.88 10.83 13.81
CA GLY A 131 -2.20 11.81 12.97
C GLY A 131 -1.43 11.14 11.85
N GLY A 132 -0.36 11.76 11.37
CA GLY A 132 0.38 11.23 10.26
C GLY A 132 1.87 11.58 10.27
N TYR A 133 2.53 11.07 9.24
CA TYR A 133 3.95 11.24 9.04
C TYR A 133 4.23 11.68 7.60
N ARG A 134 5.30 12.44 7.42
CA ARG A 134 5.81 12.83 6.11
C ARG A 134 7.29 12.50 6.04
N LEU A 135 7.69 11.76 5.00
CA LEU A 135 9.10 11.47 4.71
C LEU A 135 9.43 11.84 3.27
N PRO A 136 10.53 12.56 3.03
CA PRO A 136 11.07 12.73 1.69
C PRO A 136 11.64 11.40 1.19
N ALA A 137 11.67 11.19 -0.11
CA ALA A 137 12.45 10.09 -0.67
C ALA A 137 13.95 10.39 -0.55
N PRO A 138 14.81 9.39 -0.29
CA PRO A 138 16.24 9.53 -0.49
C PRO A 138 16.55 9.89 -1.94
N ALA A 139 17.60 10.72 -2.14
CA ALA A 139 18.05 11.06 -3.48
C ALA A 139 18.76 9.86 -4.12
N VAL A 140 18.16 9.28 -5.13
CA VAL A 140 18.70 8.13 -5.86
C VAL A 140 18.63 8.35 -7.38
N GLU A 141 19.54 7.71 -8.12
CA GLU A 141 19.43 7.65 -9.58
C GLU A 141 18.42 6.55 -9.96
N ALA A 142 17.30 6.97 -10.53
CA ALA A 142 16.22 6.06 -10.88
C ALA A 142 16.54 5.34 -12.21
N VAL A 143 16.51 4.01 -12.18
CA VAL A 143 16.66 3.12 -13.34
C VAL A 143 15.29 2.64 -13.82
N SER A 144 14.41 2.25 -12.89
CA SER A 144 13.05 1.79 -13.19
C SER A 144 12.11 2.11 -12.03
N SER A 145 10.86 2.45 -12.32
CA SER A 145 9.82 2.62 -11.30
C SER A 145 9.00 1.34 -11.03
N VAL A 146 9.24 0.28 -11.81
CA VAL A 146 8.51 -0.99 -11.68
C VAL A 146 8.88 -1.67 -10.36
N GLY A 147 7.87 -2.10 -9.60
CA GLY A 147 8.07 -2.76 -8.31
C GLY A 147 8.37 -1.84 -7.13
N ALA A 148 8.41 -0.51 -7.34
CA ALA A 148 8.63 0.44 -6.24
C ALA A 148 7.49 0.42 -5.21
N GLY A 149 6.23 0.37 -5.67
CA GLY A 149 5.03 0.24 -4.83
C GLY A 149 5.02 -1.08 -4.06
N ASP A 150 5.27 -2.19 -4.75
CA ASP A 150 5.34 -3.52 -4.14
C ASP A 150 6.44 -3.59 -3.06
N SER A 151 7.62 -3.02 -3.35
CA SER A 151 8.74 -2.97 -2.40
C SER A 151 8.42 -2.07 -1.20
N PHE A 152 7.74 -0.94 -1.42
CA PHE A 152 7.24 -0.06 -0.37
C PHE A 152 6.30 -0.84 0.57
N LEU A 153 5.29 -1.50 0.03
CA LEU A 153 4.34 -2.32 0.81
C LEU A 153 5.04 -3.45 1.55
N ALA A 154 5.94 -4.17 0.87
CA ALA A 154 6.69 -5.26 1.48
C ALA A 154 7.51 -4.78 2.68
N GLY A 155 8.18 -3.64 2.56
CA GLY A 155 8.92 -3.00 3.65
C GLY A 155 8.04 -2.64 4.84
N PHE A 156 6.88 -2.05 4.57
CA PHE A 156 5.90 -1.70 5.60
C PHE A 156 5.39 -2.93 6.35
N VAL A 157 4.86 -3.90 5.60
CA VAL A 157 4.27 -5.14 6.15
C VAL A 157 5.31 -5.94 6.94
N LEU A 158 6.54 -6.06 6.43
CA LEU A 158 7.63 -6.75 7.11
C LEU A 158 7.89 -6.17 8.51
N ARG A 159 7.99 -4.84 8.62
CA ARG A 159 8.25 -4.21 9.92
C ARG A 159 7.06 -4.31 10.87
N MET A 160 5.84 -4.16 10.36
CA MET A 160 4.64 -4.38 11.16
C MET A 160 4.54 -5.83 11.66
N ALA A 161 4.85 -6.81 10.81
CA ALA A 161 4.87 -8.23 11.20
C ALA A 161 5.96 -8.56 12.24
N GLN A 162 7.04 -7.77 12.26
CA GLN A 162 8.10 -7.84 13.29
C GLN A 162 7.73 -7.11 14.60
N GLY A 163 6.53 -6.53 14.70
CA GLY A 163 6.07 -5.77 15.87
C GLY A 163 6.78 -4.42 16.05
N ARG A 164 7.33 -3.87 14.97
CA ARG A 164 7.92 -2.51 14.99
C ARG A 164 6.84 -1.45 14.99
N SER A 165 7.22 -0.21 15.35
CA SER A 165 6.31 0.94 15.29
C SER A 165 5.88 1.23 13.85
N VAL A 166 4.72 1.86 13.70
CA VAL A 166 4.24 2.31 12.38
C VAL A 166 5.19 3.31 11.73
N GLU A 167 5.86 4.13 12.53
CA GLU A 167 6.89 5.07 12.07
C GLU A 167 8.10 4.33 11.48
N ASP A 168 8.61 3.29 12.16
CA ASP A 168 9.69 2.44 11.65
C ASP A 168 9.27 1.71 10.38
N ALA A 169 8.03 1.18 10.35
CA ALA A 169 7.48 0.51 9.17
C ALA A 169 7.41 1.48 7.97
N PHE A 170 6.95 2.70 8.19
CA PHE A 170 6.87 3.72 7.15
C PHE A 170 8.26 4.14 6.65
N ARG A 171 9.26 4.29 7.53
CA ARG A 171 10.66 4.58 7.14
C ARG A 171 11.23 3.47 6.25
N THR A 172 11.07 2.22 6.66
CA THR A 172 11.54 1.07 5.86
C THR A 172 10.79 1.00 4.52
N ALA A 173 9.49 1.31 4.49
CA ALA A 173 8.71 1.35 3.25
C ALA A 173 9.25 2.38 2.25
N VAL A 174 9.51 3.62 2.69
CA VAL A 174 10.09 4.66 1.84
C VAL A 174 11.48 4.24 1.33
N ALA A 175 12.33 3.68 2.20
CA ALA A 175 13.65 3.21 1.81
C ALA A 175 13.58 2.05 0.80
N ALA A 176 12.66 1.09 0.99
CA ALA A 176 12.50 -0.06 0.11
C ALA A 176 11.96 0.35 -1.29
N GLY A 177 10.97 1.24 -1.33
CA GLY A 177 10.49 1.81 -2.59
C GLY A 177 11.59 2.58 -3.33
N SER A 178 12.41 3.36 -2.59
CA SER A 178 13.55 4.09 -3.16
C SER A 178 14.69 3.17 -3.61
N ALA A 179 14.95 2.07 -2.91
CA ALA A 179 15.91 1.06 -3.32
C ALA A 179 15.48 0.34 -4.60
N ALA A 180 14.19 0.03 -4.72
CA ALA A 180 13.66 -0.66 -5.90
C ALA A 180 13.84 0.16 -7.19
N VAL A 181 13.71 1.48 -7.14
CA VAL A 181 13.89 2.31 -8.34
C VAL A 181 15.35 2.36 -8.85
N THR A 182 16.32 1.94 -8.06
CA THR A 182 17.74 1.88 -8.46
C THR A 182 18.11 0.59 -9.19
N THR A 183 17.21 -0.38 -9.26
CA THR A 183 17.42 -1.67 -9.92
C THR A 183 16.66 -1.78 -11.24
N PRO A 184 17.11 -2.62 -12.20
CA PRO A 184 16.32 -2.96 -13.37
C PRO A 184 14.96 -3.58 -12.95
N ALA A 185 13.92 -3.37 -13.76
CA ALA A 185 12.55 -3.81 -13.47
C ALA A 185 12.38 -5.33 -13.19
N SER A 186 13.36 -6.15 -13.60
CA SER A 186 13.37 -7.59 -13.38
C SER A 186 14.07 -8.03 -12.10
N GLU A 187 14.65 -7.10 -11.34
CA GLU A 187 15.43 -7.38 -10.14
C GLU A 187 14.77 -6.78 -8.91
N LEU A 188 14.80 -7.51 -7.80
CA LEU A 188 14.33 -7.01 -6.51
C LEU A 188 15.40 -6.11 -5.87
N CYS A 189 14.95 -5.15 -5.05
CA CYS A 189 15.88 -4.33 -4.26
C CYS A 189 16.70 -5.17 -3.28
N GLY A 190 17.99 -4.85 -3.14
CA GLY A 190 18.88 -5.49 -2.20
C GLY A 190 18.59 -5.03 -0.76
N ARG A 191 18.65 -5.97 0.21
CA ARG A 191 18.52 -5.63 1.63
C ARG A 191 19.51 -4.55 2.09
N ALA A 192 20.76 -4.64 1.64
CA ALA A 192 21.81 -3.69 2.00
C ALA A 192 21.50 -2.27 1.50
N ASP A 193 20.88 -2.15 0.32
CA ASP A 193 20.46 -0.85 -0.22
C ASP A 193 19.30 -0.26 0.57
N VAL A 194 18.32 -1.08 0.99
CA VAL A 194 17.24 -0.63 1.86
C VAL A 194 17.79 -0.13 3.19
N GLU A 195 18.67 -0.89 3.86
CA GLU A 195 19.28 -0.51 5.15
C GLU A 195 20.12 0.78 5.01
N ARG A 196 20.87 0.94 3.94
CA ARG A 196 21.62 2.17 3.65
C ARG A 196 20.71 3.37 3.46
N LEU A 197 19.69 3.27 2.61
CA LEU A 197 18.76 4.36 2.32
C LEU A 197 17.88 4.69 3.55
N GLU A 198 17.49 3.69 4.35
CA GLU A 198 16.78 3.92 5.60
C GLU A 198 17.62 4.75 6.61
N ALA A 199 18.93 4.54 6.64
CA ALA A 199 19.83 5.32 7.49
C ALA A 199 20.03 6.77 7.02
N GLU A 200 19.79 7.07 5.74
CA GLU A 200 19.84 8.42 5.17
C GLU A 200 18.55 9.23 5.46
N LEU A 201 17.44 8.55 5.80
CA LEU A 201 16.17 9.20 6.13
C LEU A 201 16.27 9.95 7.47
N PRO A 202 15.49 11.04 7.65
CA PRO A 202 15.38 11.72 8.93
C PRO A 202 15.09 10.74 10.07
N THR A 203 15.74 10.89 11.22
CA THR A 203 15.59 9.97 12.38
C THR A 203 14.14 9.90 12.87
N ARG A 204 13.39 10.98 12.67
CA ARG A 204 11.94 11.02 12.92
C ARG A 204 11.23 11.54 11.67
N ALA A 205 10.14 10.91 11.31
CA ALA A 205 9.25 11.43 10.30
C ALA A 205 8.60 12.74 10.76
N GLY A 206 8.41 13.69 9.84
CA GLY A 206 7.69 14.92 10.13
C GLY A 206 6.26 14.58 10.57
N ARG A 207 5.90 14.85 11.85
CA ARG A 207 4.57 14.54 12.39
C ARG A 207 3.55 15.56 11.90
N LYS A 208 2.41 15.05 11.41
CA LYS A 208 1.22 15.85 11.05
C LYS A 208 0.13 15.60 12.09
N SER A 209 -0.52 16.66 12.55
CA SER A 209 -1.74 16.56 13.37
C SER A 209 -2.96 16.49 12.44
N LEU A 210 -3.97 15.73 12.84
CA LEU A 210 -5.30 15.75 12.21
C LEU A 210 -6.01 17.05 12.51
#